data_2c92fa675bdce5c074116bcc0e1f4f38
#
_entry.id   2c92fa675bdce5c074116bcc0e1f4f38
#
_cell.length_a   1.000
_cell.length_b   1.000
_cell.length_c   1.000
_cell.angle_alpha   90.00
_cell.angle_beta   90.00
_cell.angle_gamma   90.00
#
_symmetry.space_group_name_H-M   'P 1'
#
loop_
_entity.id
_entity.type
_entity.pdbx_description
1 polymer ?
#
loop_
_entity_poly.entity_id
_entity_poly.type
_entity_poly.pdbx_seq_one_letter_code
_entity_poly.pdbx_strand_id
1 'polypeptide(L)'
;PVILGESATKIIEGEPFFHPEIKKILKILRNKWPDKEIRITTNGSFLCNEIIELINKLGNITLNISLNCANSKEREYLMNDVEGKKVFSAIKELNNYKIIYNGSLVALPHIMGWDSIENTIKFLDKYNAETIRVFMPAFTDYSEENMKFDFDLYTELNDFVNKINQKLKTPVILEPPYLKNLDAVIKGIISESPASETILRKGDVIERVNDKIVISRVDAFSKIKNLKNPVVSIKKNSKSKITLTKKRGQRSGLVMDYDLEAVIIDKLISLIKKHQVNEIILITSKMAKEMIEFIVDNKLKEIFPKKLINVIEVPNNYFGGSIITAGLLTVEDIINEIKKYEFKNSNKRLIFLPSVIFDDYGKDLKGQDYKEIAKKFDVKIEIL
;
A
#
# COMPACT_ATOMS: atom_id res chain seq x y z
N PRO A 1 0.91 10.61 -12.84
CA PRO A 1 2.36 10.68 -13.02
C PRO A 1 2.83 9.80 -14.18
N VAL A 2 4.05 10.06 -14.68
CA VAL A 2 4.83 9.12 -15.47
C VAL A 2 5.68 8.33 -14.47
N ILE A 3 5.70 7.01 -14.57
CA ILE A 3 6.35 6.14 -13.58
C ILE A 3 7.49 5.38 -14.25
N LEU A 4 8.64 5.32 -13.58
CA LEU A 4 9.83 4.58 -14.00
C LEU A 4 10.32 3.70 -12.84
N GLY A 5 10.58 2.41 -13.10
CA GLY A 5 11.21 1.48 -12.16
C GLY A 5 10.31 1.02 -11.00
N GLU A 6 8.99 1.03 -11.16
CA GLU A 6 8.06 0.70 -10.04
C GLU A 6 7.61 -0.76 -10.03
N SER A 7 8.00 -1.57 -10.99
CA SER A 7 7.47 -2.92 -11.07
C SER A 7 8.26 -3.94 -10.25
N ALA A 8 7.69 -4.37 -9.15
CA ALA A 8 8.13 -5.58 -8.45
C ALA A 8 7.71 -6.89 -9.16
N THR A 9 6.77 -6.80 -10.11
CA THR A 9 6.13 -7.98 -10.74
C THR A 9 6.58 -8.25 -12.17
N LYS A 10 7.29 -7.30 -12.80
CA LYS A 10 7.80 -7.46 -14.16
C LYS A 10 9.32 -7.50 -14.15
N ILE A 11 9.87 -8.67 -14.45
CA ILE A 11 11.33 -8.93 -14.48
C ILE A 11 12.11 -8.05 -15.48
N ILE A 12 11.40 -7.39 -16.40
CA ILE A 12 11.99 -6.54 -17.43
C ILE A 12 12.36 -5.11 -16.97
N GLU A 13 11.96 -4.71 -15.76
CA GLU A 13 12.28 -3.40 -15.22
C GLU A 13 13.47 -3.53 -14.25
N GLY A 14 14.54 -2.80 -14.54
CA GLY A 14 15.73 -2.72 -13.69
C GLY A 14 15.89 -1.37 -13.02
N GLU A 15 17.08 -1.11 -12.49
CA GLU A 15 17.45 0.18 -11.91
C GLU A 15 17.44 1.29 -12.99
N PRO A 16 16.55 2.29 -12.91
CA PRO A 16 16.40 3.27 -13.99
C PRO A 16 17.68 4.09 -14.26
N PHE A 17 18.42 4.43 -13.20
CA PHE A 17 19.63 5.23 -13.33
C PHE A 17 20.86 4.45 -13.84
N PHE A 18 20.74 3.13 -13.95
CA PHE A 18 21.74 2.31 -14.62
C PHE A 18 21.66 2.42 -16.17
N HIS A 19 20.50 2.86 -16.69
CA HIS A 19 20.31 2.96 -18.14
C HIS A 19 21.21 4.06 -18.73
N PRO A 20 22.04 3.79 -19.76
CA PRO A 20 23.02 4.74 -20.29
C PRO A 20 22.37 6.02 -20.84
N GLU A 21 21.18 5.94 -21.40
CA GLU A 21 20.44 7.07 -21.97
C GLU A 21 19.47 7.74 -20.99
N ILE A 22 19.54 7.45 -19.67
CA ILE A 22 18.55 7.95 -18.69
C ILE A 22 18.40 9.47 -18.74
N LYS A 23 19.50 10.21 -18.89
CA LYS A 23 19.48 11.68 -18.98
C LYS A 23 18.67 12.16 -20.17
N LYS A 24 18.77 11.47 -21.31
CA LYS A 24 18.02 11.78 -22.55
C LYS A 24 16.55 11.40 -22.39
N ILE A 25 16.28 10.24 -21.80
CA ILE A 25 14.92 9.77 -21.50
C ILE A 25 14.19 10.79 -20.64
N LEU A 26 14.78 11.25 -19.54
CA LEU A 26 14.17 12.24 -18.65
C LEU A 26 13.84 13.56 -19.36
N LYS A 27 14.74 14.04 -20.24
CA LYS A 27 14.50 15.24 -21.05
C LYS A 27 13.33 15.03 -22.03
N ILE A 28 13.27 13.88 -22.71
CA ILE A 28 12.17 13.53 -23.63
C ILE A 28 10.84 13.48 -22.88
N LEU A 29 10.80 12.81 -21.71
CA LEU A 29 9.61 12.71 -20.90
C LEU A 29 9.11 14.10 -20.44
N ARG A 30 10.01 14.96 -19.98
CA ARG A 30 9.66 16.32 -19.56
C ARG A 30 9.16 17.17 -20.72
N ASN A 31 9.77 17.08 -21.88
CA ASN A 31 9.33 17.80 -23.08
C ASN A 31 7.95 17.31 -23.57
N LYS A 32 7.71 16.00 -23.51
CA LYS A 32 6.42 15.41 -23.93
C LYS A 32 5.29 15.69 -22.94
N TRP A 33 5.60 15.78 -21.66
CA TRP A 33 4.64 16.00 -20.58
C TRP A 33 5.14 17.08 -19.59
N PRO A 34 5.08 18.36 -19.99
CA PRO A 34 5.65 19.45 -19.18
C PRO A 34 5.14 19.55 -17.75
N ASP A 35 3.82 19.31 -17.57
CA ASP A 35 3.14 19.46 -16.28
C ASP A 35 2.96 18.16 -15.49
N LYS A 36 3.30 17.01 -16.07
CA LYS A 36 3.13 15.72 -15.38
C LYS A 36 4.25 15.49 -14.38
N GLU A 37 3.89 15.01 -13.20
CA GLU A 37 4.86 14.46 -12.25
C GLU A 37 5.56 13.25 -12.88
N ILE A 38 6.89 13.20 -12.79
CA ILE A 38 7.68 12.00 -13.10
C ILE A 38 8.05 11.38 -11.76
N ARG A 39 7.72 10.11 -11.57
CA ARG A 39 8.06 9.37 -10.35
C ARG A 39 9.02 8.25 -10.69
N ILE A 40 10.14 8.18 -9.97
CA ILE A 40 11.21 7.23 -10.24
C ILE A 40 11.50 6.44 -8.99
N THR A 41 11.41 5.12 -9.08
CA THR A 41 11.85 4.20 -8.01
C THR A 41 13.26 3.73 -8.31
N THR A 42 14.16 3.83 -7.33
CA THR A 42 15.59 3.57 -7.49
C THR A 42 16.20 3.01 -6.20
N ASN A 43 17.25 2.22 -6.32
CA ASN A 43 18.10 1.84 -5.20
C ASN A 43 19.06 2.96 -4.78
N GLY A 44 19.18 4.02 -5.59
CA GLY A 44 19.98 5.20 -5.33
C GLY A 44 21.48 5.07 -5.60
N SER A 45 21.99 3.89 -5.91
CA SER A 45 23.44 3.65 -6.09
C SER A 45 24.04 4.36 -7.30
N PHE A 46 23.19 4.68 -8.29
CA PHE A 46 23.60 5.38 -9.53
C PHE A 46 23.21 6.86 -9.56
N LEU A 47 22.67 7.41 -8.46
CA LEU A 47 22.37 8.84 -8.33
C LEU A 47 23.68 9.65 -8.15
N CYS A 48 24.25 10.13 -9.25
CA CYS A 48 25.39 11.03 -9.22
C CYS A 48 24.95 12.51 -9.27
N ASN A 49 25.86 13.45 -8.95
CA ASN A 49 25.56 14.87 -8.92
C ASN A 49 24.98 15.39 -10.23
N GLU A 50 25.50 14.95 -11.39
CA GLU A 50 24.97 15.35 -12.70
C GLU A 50 23.50 14.95 -12.90
N ILE A 51 23.10 13.79 -12.39
CA ILE A 51 21.71 13.32 -12.45
C ILE A 51 20.84 14.14 -11.49
N ILE A 52 21.32 14.43 -10.30
CA ILE A 52 20.61 15.23 -9.29
C ILE A 52 20.41 16.66 -9.82
N GLU A 53 21.44 17.29 -10.39
CA GLU A 53 21.33 18.60 -11.02
C GLU A 53 20.33 18.60 -12.18
N LEU A 54 20.34 17.54 -13.02
CA LEU A 54 19.37 17.40 -14.09
C LEU A 54 17.95 17.28 -13.55
N ILE A 55 17.72 16.47 -12.52
CA ILE A 55 16.42 16.30 -11.86
C ILE A 55 15.94 17.64 -11.31
N ASN A 56 16.81 18.40 -10.63
CA ASN A 56 16.51 19.73 -10.13
C ASN A 56 16.10 20.69 -11.26
N LYS A 57 16.87 20.69 -12.37
CA LYS A 57 16.59 21.53 -13.54
C LYS A 57 15.27 21.19 -14.23
N LEU A 58 14.95 19.90 -14.35
CA LEU A 58 13.72 19.42 -14.99
C LEU A 58 12.48 19.66 -14.12
N GLY A 59 12.63 19.67 -12.81
CA GLY A 59 11.56 19.90 -11.83
C GLY A 59 10.44 18.88 -11.88
N ASN A 60 9.54 18.94 -10.90
CA ASN A 60 8.36 18.06 -10.76
C ASN A 60 8.69 16.55 -10.92
N ILE A 61 9.82 16.16 -10.32
CA ILE A 61 10.29 14.76 -10.25
C ILE A 61 10.30 14.36 -8.78
N THR A 62 9.69 13.23 -8.46
CA THR A 62 9.70 12.63 -7.13
C THR A 62 10.46 11.32 -7.18
N LEU A 63 11.39 11.10 -6.27
CA LEU A 63 12.14 9.85 -6.15
C LEU A 63 11.56 8.98 -5.05
N ASN A 64 11.47 7.67 -5.29
CA ASN A 64 11.26 6.65 -4.26
C ASN A 64 12.57 5.89 -4.10
N ILE A 65 13.24 6.05 -2.97
CA ILE A 65 14.58 5.51 -2.75
C ILE A 65 14.49 4.30 -1.83
N SER A 66 14.85 3.12 -2.35
CA SER A 66 14.98 1.88 -1.58
C SER A 66 16.31 1.86 -0.86
N LEU A 67 16.35 2.41 0.37
CA LEU A 67 17.59 2.52 1.13
C LEU A 67 17.97 1.21 1.82
N ASN A 68 17.02 0.49 2.40
CA ASN A 68 17.10 -0.73 3.17
C ASN A 68 17.95 -0.64 4.46
N CYS A 69 19.14 -0.05 4.42
CA CYS A 69 19.97 0.19 5.61
C CYS A 69 20.81 1.45 5.45
N ALA A 70 21.11 2.13 6.55
CA ALA A 70 21.91 3.37 6.61
C ALA A 70 23.40 3.11 6.88
N ASN A 71 23.87 1.89 6.66
CA ASN A 71 25.24 1.46 6.83
C ASN A 71 25.75 0.77 5.56
N SER A 72 26.90 1.17 5.04
CA SER A 72 27.43 0.65 3.77
C SER A 72 27.80 -0.85 3.82
N LYS A 73 28.29 -1.34 4.96
CA LYS A 73 28.61 -2.76 5.12
C LYS A 73 27.34 -3.62 5.15
N GLU A 74 26.31 -3.15 5.85
CA GLU A 74 25.02 -3.81 5.88
C GLU A 74 24.36 -3.82 4.50
N ARG A 75 24.49 -2.70 3.76
CA ARG A 75 23.96 -2.61 2.40
C ARG A 75 24.67 -3.54 1.42
N GLU A 76 25.99 -3.65 1.53
CA GLU A 76 26.78 -4.63 0.78
C GLU A 76 26.32 -6.07 1.09
N TYR A 77 26.13 -6.38 2.37
CA TYR A 77 25.65 -7.70 2.80
C TYR A 77 24.24 -8.03 2.29
N LEU A 78 23.28 -7.11 2.45
CA LEU A 78 21.88 -7.35 2.09
C LEU A 78 21.60 -7.27 0.58
N MET A 79 22.29 -6.39 -0.13
CA MET A 79 21.95 -6.02 -1.50
C MET A 79 23.08 -6.27 -2.49
N ASN A 80 24.22 -6.78 -2.03
CA ASN A 80 25.45 -6.90 -2.81
C ASN A 80 25.85 -5.53 -3.46
N ASP A 81 25.58 -4.42 -2.76
CA ASP A 81 25.83 -3.07 -3.22
C ASP A 81 27.17 -2.55 -2.69
N VAL A 82 28.25 -2.86 -3.40
CA VAL A 82 29.62 -2.43 -3.06
C VAL A 82 29.79 -0.91 -3.12
N GLU A 83 28.94 -0.21 -3.86
CA GLU A 83 28.93 1.24 -4.01
C GLU A 83 27.96 1.94 -3.04
N GLY A 84 27.46 1.22 -2.05
CA GLY A 84 26.43 1.65 -1.11
C GLY A 84 26.71 2.99 -0.41
N LYS A 85 27.96 3.47 -0.36
CA LYS A 85 28.29 4.81 0.16
C LYS A 85 27.72 5.93 -0.73
N LYS A 86 27.55 5.70 -2.02
CA LYS A 86 27.08 6.72 -2.96
C LYS A 86 25.64 7.14 -2.67
N VAL A 87 24.77 6.22 -2.28
CA VAL A 87 23.36 6.55 -1.98
C VAL A 87 23.22 7.51 -0.79
N PHE A 88 24.10 7.39 0.22
CA PHE A 88 24.06 8.31 1.37
C PHE A 88 24.45 9.73 0.97
N SER A 89 25.45 9.87 0.10
CA SER A 89 25.86 11.17 -0.46
C SER A 89 24.75 11.74 -1.35
N ALA A 90 24.15 10.90 -2.20
CA ALA A 90 23.03 11.30 -3.05
C ALA A 90 21.84 11.82 -2.24
N ILE A 91 21.44 11.15 -1.17
CA ILE A 91 20.34 11.59 -0.29
C ILE A 91 20.66 12.95 0.35
N LYS A 92 21.91 13.19 0.76
CA LYS A 92 22.32 14.50 1.28
C LYS A 92 22.21 15.59 0.23
N GLU A 93 22.64 15.31 -1.01
CA GLU A 93 22.52 16.26 -2.12
C GLU A 93 21.07 16.52 -2.52
N LEU A 94 20.20 15.49 -2.54
CA LEU A 94 18.75 15.68 -2.76
C LEU A 94 18.17 16.67 -1.73
N ASN A 95 18.55 16.51 -0.47
CA ASN A 95 18.13 17.43 0.59
C ASN A 95 18.66 18.87 0.36
N ASN A 96 19.92 19.03 -0.06
CA ASN A 96 20.53 20.35 -0.37
C ASN A 96 19.77 21.06 -1.50
N TYR A 97 19.36 20.33 -2.54
CA TYR A 97 18.57 20.84 -3.66
C TYR A 97 17.07 20.91 -3.37
N LYS A 98 16.61 20.47 -2.18
CA LYS A 98 15.19 20.35 -1.82
C LYS A 98 14.36 19.51 -2.81
N ILE A 99 14.98 18.49 -3.38
CA ILE A 99 14.30 17.55 -4.28
C ILE A 99 13.45 16.61 -3.43
N ILE A 100 12.17 16.47 -3.80
CA ILE A 100 11.22 15.63 -3.09
C ILE A 100 11.58 14.14 -3.29
N TYR A 101 11.72 13.42 -2.18
CA TYR A 101 11.89 11.97 -2.21
C TYR A 101 11.16 11.28 -1.06
N ASN A 102 10.77 10.04 -1.29
CA ASN A 102 10.27 9.12 -0.29
C ASN A 102 11.35 8.07 -0.02
N GLY A 103 11.54 7.71 1.23
CA GLY A 103 12.41 6.61 1.60
C GLY A 103 11.65 5.31 1.78
N SER A 104 12.28 4.19 1.48
CA SER A 104 11.73 2.87 1.79
C SER A 104 12.80 1.90 2.26
N LEU A 105 12.38 0.92 3.06
CA LEU A 105 13.22 -0.17 3.52
C LEU A 105 12.37 -1.43 3.72
N VAL A 106 12.96 -2.59 3.46
CA VAL A 106 12.44 -3.89 3.90
C VAL A 106 13.00 -4.16 5.29
N ALA A 107 12.14 -4.34 6.28
CA ALA A 107 12.57 -4.51 7.66
C ALA A 107 12.94 -5.97 7.95
N LEU A 108 14.22 -6.22 8.18
CA LEU A 108 14.77 -7.55 8.47
C LEU A 108 15.41 -7.58 9.88
N PRO A 109 14.65 -7.37 10.97
CA PRO A 109 15.21 -7.28 12.32
C PRO A 109 15.88 -8.58 12.79
N HIS A 110 15.44 -9.74 12.31
CA HIS A 110 16.04 -11.06 12.60
C HIS A 110 17.42 -11.24 11.93
N ILE A 111 17.76 -10.43 10.92
CA ILE A 111 19.06 -10.48 10.23
C ILE A 111 19.96 -9.32 10.71
N MET A 112 19.43 -8.09 10.74
CA MET A 112 20.22 -6.87 10.93
C MET A 112 20.03 -6.23 12.31
N GLY A 113 19.08 -6.71 13.11
CA GLY A 113 18.69 -6.10 14.37
C GLY A 113 17.79 -4.86 14.21
N TRP A 114 17.09 -4.52 15.28
CA TRP A 114 16.17 -3.36 15.35
C TRP A 114 16.89 -2.02 15.23
N ASP A 115 18.12 -1.94 15.73
CA ASP A 115 18.92 -0.71 15.68
C ASP A 115 19.27 -0.30 14.25
N SER A 116 19.53 -1.25 13.35
CA SER A 116 19.76 -0.97 11.94
C SER A 116 18.53 -0.35 11.27
N ILE A 117 17.34 -0.88 11.57
CA ILE A 117 16.06 -0.35 11.05
C ILE A 117 15.83 1.07 11.60
N GLU A 118 16.01 1.26 12.90
CA GLU A 118 15.82 2.56 13.55
C GLU A 118 16.79 3.61 12.98
N ASN A 119 18.07 3.27 12.81
CA ASN A 119 19.08 4.15 12.26
C ASN A 119 18.77 4.52 10.80
N THR A 120 18.25 3.57 10.02
CA THR A 120 17.83 3.82 8.62
C THR A 120 16.67 4.80 8.56
N ILE A 121 15.64 4.61 9.39
CA ILE A 121 14.50 5.52 9.48
C ILE A 121 14.96 6.91 9.95
N LYS A 122 15.79 7.00 10.99
CA LYS A 122 16.35 8.27 11.49
C LYS A 122 17.21 8.99 10.43
N PHE A 123 17.97 8.24 9.63
CA PHE A 123 18.73 8.81 8.53
C PHE A 123 17.82 9.46 7.49
N LEU A 124 16.75 8.78 7.08
CA LEU A 124 15.79 9.32 6.12
C LEU A 124 15.04 10.55 6.67
N ASP A 125 14.62 10.52 7.95
CA ASP A 125 14.01 11.67 8.63
C ASP A 125 14.94 12.86 8.72
N LYS A 126 16.21 12.63 9.08
CA LYS A 126 17.25 13.66 9.17
C LYS A 126 17.46 14.42 7.85
N TYR A 127 17.33 13.72 6.73
CA TYR A 127 17.51 14.29 5.39
C TYR A 127 16.18 14.56 4.68
N ASN A 128 15.10 14.78 5.45
CA ASN A 128 13.80 15.29 4.99
C ASN A 128 13.14 14.44 3.90
N ALA A 129 13.16 13.11 4.03
CA ALA A 129 12.25 12.28 3.24
C ALA A 129 10.80 12.76 3.44
N GLU A 130 10.00 12.83 2.37
CA GLU A 130 8.59 13.24 2.46
C GLU A 130 7.75 12.21 3.24
N THR A 131 8.00 10.92 3.00
CA THR A 131 7.45 9.77 3.76
C THR A 131 8.49 8.66 3.85
N ILE A 132 8.35 7.78 4.85
CA ILE A 132 9.17 6.58 4.99
C ILE A 132 8.25 5.36 5.02
N ARG A 133 8.47 4.43 4.08
CA ARG A 133 7.72 3.18 3.96
C ARG A 133 8.57 2.04 4.48
N VAL A 134 8.09 1.38 5.51
CA VAL A 134 8.69 0.18 6.09
C VAL A 134 7.94 -1.02 5.54
N PHE A 135 8.60 -1.82 4.71
CA PHE A 135 7.99 -3.01 4.16
C PHE A 135 8.20 -4.21 5.06
N MET A 136 7.12 -4.93 5.34
CA MET A 136 7.17 -6.24 5.95
C MET A 136 7.93 -7.20 5.03
N PRO A 137 8.96 -7.91 5.50
CA PRO A 137 9.58 -8.95 4.71
C PRO A 137 8.60 -10.11 4.51
N ALA A 138 8.85 -10.91 3.48
CA ALA A 138 8.11 -12.14 3.25
C ALA A 138 9.07 -13.24 2.79
N PHE A 139 8.79 -14.46 3.18
CA PHE A 139 9.49 -15.65 2.73
C PHE A 139 8.51 -16.71 2.28
N THR A 140 8.98 -17.61 1.42
CA THR A 140 8.26 -18.80 0.96
C THR A 140 8.84 -20.04 1.61
N ASP A 141 8.22 -21.20 1.45
CA ASP A 141 8.76 -22.47 1.92
C ASP A 141 10.12 -22.81 1.28
N TYR A 142 10.40 -22.22 0.12
CA TYR A 142 11.66 -22.39 -0.62
C TYR A 142 12.78 -21.43 -0.20
N SER A 143 12.49 -20.49 0.70
CA SER A 143 13.48 -19.52 1.18
C SER A 143 14.50 -20.20 2.10
N GLU A 144 15.72 -19.66 2.13
CA GLU A 144 16.76 -20.09 3.06
C GLU A 144 16.31 -19.91 4.51
N GLU A 145 16.78 -20.78 5.42
CA GLU A 145 16.35 -20.79 6.83
C GLU A 145 16.63 -19.45 7.55
N ASN A 146 17.74 -18.79 7.23
CA ASN A 146 18.08 -17.48 7.80
C ASN A 146 17.16 -16.35 7.38
N MET A 147 16.36 -16.54 6.32
CA MET A 147 15.35 -15.58 5.84
C MET A 147 14.00 -15.78 6.51
N LYS A 148 13.78 -16.92 7.17
CA LYS A 148 12.53 -17.26 7.83
C LYS A 148 12.41 -16.57 9.18
N PHE A 149 11.20 -16.25 9.57
CA PHE A 149 10.86 -15.62 10.85
C PHE A 149 9.47 -16.06 11.32
N ASP A 150 9.20 -15.89 12.60
CA ASP A 150 7.88 -16.16 13.16
C ASP A 150 6.86 -15.09 12.76
N PHE A 151 5.60 -15.47 12.72
CA PHE A 151 4.50 -14.59 12.32
C PHE A 151 4.36 -13.35 13.22
N ASP A 152 4.78 -13.45 14.47
CA ASP A 152 4.73 -12.33 15.44
C ASP A 152 5.56 -11.13 14.99
N LEU A 153 6.52 -11.31 14.09
CA LEU A 153 7.31 -10.22 13.53
C LEU A 153 6.43 -9.08 12.96
N TYR A 154 5.26 -9.39 12.43
CA TYR A 154 4.36 -8.36 11.93
C TYR A 154 3.87 -7.45 13.08
N THR A 155 3.44 -8.05 14.19
CA THR A 155 2.98 -7.32 15.38
C THR A 155 4.11 -6.47 15.95
N GLU A 156 5.30 -7.03 16.08
CA GLU A 156 6.49 -6.32 16.57
C GLU A 156 6.86 -5.13 15.68
N LEU A 157 6.84 -5.33 14.35
CA LEU A 157 7.11 -4.25 13.38
C LEU A 157 6.04 -3.16 13.43
N ASN A 158 4.77 -3.53 13.56
CA ASN A 158 3.69 -2.56 13.68
C ASN A 158 3.85 -1.69 14.94
N ASP A 159 4.16 -2.30 16.07
CA ASP A 159 4.39 -1.59 17.33
C ASP A 159 5.64 -0.72 17.26
N PHE A 160 6.73 -1.25 16.68
CA PHE A 160 7.96 -0.50 16.47
C PHE A 160 7.72 0.72 15.57
N VAL A 161 7.07 0.55 14.41
CA VAL A 161 6.76 1.64 13.48
C VAL A 161 5.84 2.67 14.14
N ASN A 162 4.81 2.25 14.87
CA ASN A 162 3.93 3.16 15.58
C ASN A 162 4.69 3.97 16.64
N LYS A 163 5.59 3.34 17.41
CA LYS A 163 6.42 3.99 18.44
C LYS A 163 7.42 5.00 17.84
N ILE A 164 8.15 4.61 16.80
CA ILE A 164 9.13 5.49 16.17
C ILE A 164 8.45 6.65 15.45
N ASN A 165 7.34 6.36 14.76
CA ASN A 165 6.57 7.37 14.06
C ASN A 165 6.08 8.50 14.99
N GLN A 166 5.84 8.26 16.30
CA GLN A 166 5.48 9.31 17.26
C GLN A 166 6.61 10.31 17.54
N LYS A 167 7.86 9.92 17.30
CA LYS A 167 9.06 10.70 17.64
C LYS A 167 9.61 11.49 16.45
N LEU A 168 9.20 11.18 15.24
CA LEU A 168 9.76 11.72 14.01
C LEU A 168 8.83 12.73 13.35
N LYS A 169 9.43 13.63 12.56
CA LYS A 169 8.70 14.59 11.73
C LYS A 169 8.13 13.93 10.47
N THR A 170 8.97 13.12 9.82
CA THR A 170 8.58 12.39 8.62
C THR A 170 7.59 11.30 8.96
N PRO A 171 6.42 11.22 8.27
CA PRO A 171 5.48 10.12 8.45
C PRO A 171 6.11 8.77 8.09
N VAL A 172 6.05 7.81 9.03
CA VAL A 172 6.50 6.43 8.84
C VAL A 172 5.29 5.52 8.81
N ILE A 173 5.18 4.68 7.78
CA ILE A 173 4.08 3.74 7.58
C ILE A 173 4.60 2.33 7.34
N LEU A 174 3.91 1.32 7.90
CA LEU A 174 4.17 -0.09 7.64
C LEU A 174 3.36 -0.56 6.43
N GLU A 175 3.96 -1.30 5.54
CA GLU A 175 3.31 -1.88 4.37
C GLU A 175 3.59 -3.39 4.23
N PRO A 176 2.56 -4.17 3.92
CA PRO A 176 1.15 -3.78 3.84
C PRO A 176 0.57 -3.45 5.21
N PRO A 177 -0.44 -2.56 5.30
CA PRO A 177 -1.09 -2.24 6.56
C PRO A 177 -2.04 -3.36 6.98
N TYR A 178 -2.05 -3.70 8.27
CA TYR A 178 -3.05 -4.60 8.85
C TYR A 178 -4.24 -3.81 9.39
N LEU A 179 -5.33 -3.81 8.65
CA LEU A 179 -6.47 -2.96 8.92
C LEU A 179 -7.65 -3.77 9.48
N LYS A 180 -8.21 -3.28 10.58
CA LYS A 180 -9.36 -3.90 11.28
C LYS A 180 -10.68 -3.17 11.01
N ASN A 181 -10.62 -1.96 10.45
CA ASN A 181 -11.76 -1.10 10.17
C ASN A 181 -11.46 -0.16 8.98
N LEU A 182 -12.45 0.67 8.63
CA LEU A 182 -12.35 1.67 7.55
C LEU A 182 -12.18 3.11 8.06
N ASP A 183 -11.88 3.31 9.34
CA ASP A 183 -11.69 4.65 9.91
C ASP A 183 -10.54 5.40 9.21
N ALA A 184 -10.83 6.60 8.70
CA ALA A 184 -9.84 7.41 7.99
C ALA A 184 -8.86 8.10 8.96
N VAL A 185 -7.99 7.28 9.58
CA VAL A 185 -6.99 7.72 10.56
C VAL A 185 -5.82 8.40 9.87
N ILE A 186 -5.47 9.59 10.32
CA ILE A 186 -4.27 10.30 9.88
C ILE A 186 -3.04 9.63 10.52
N LYS A 187 -2.21 8.99 9.72
CA LYS A 187 -0.95 8.35 10.14
C LYS A 187 0.21 9.34 10.23
N GLY A 188 0.12 10.43 9.49
CA GLY A 188 1.10 11.49 9.51
C GLY A 188 0.68 12.68 8.68
N ILE A 189 1.44 13.77 8.82
CA ILE A 189 1.24 15.00 8.05
C ILE A 189 2.59 15.41 7.50
N ILE A 190 2.66 15.57 6.17
CA ILE A 190 3.87 16.01 5.47
C ILE A 190 4.14 17.48 5.85
N SER A 191 5.38 17.79 6.21
CA SER A 191 5.81 19.14 6.52
C SER A 191 5.61 20.08 5.32
N GLU A 192 5.36 21.36 5.59
CA GLU A 192 5.19 22.41 4.57
C GLU A 192 4.04 22.10 3.57
N SER A 193 3.03 21.35 4.02
CA SER A 193 1.86 20.96 3.24
C SER A 193 0.60 21.71 3.68
N PRO A 194 -0.47 21.77 2.87
CA PRO A 194 -1.74 22.37 3.28
C PRO A 194 -2.29 21.84 4.61
N ALA A 195 -2.05 20.58 4.94
CA ALA A 195 -2.50 20.00 6.21
C ALA A 195 -1.64 20.45 7.40
N SER A 196 -0.34 20.70 7.19
CA SER A 196 0.55 21.19 8.26
C SER A 196 0.19 22.59 8.75
N GLU A 197 -0.49 23.38 7.94
CA GLU A 197 -1.00 24.72 8.27
C GLU A 197 -2.31 24.69 9.08
N THR A 198 -2.76 23.51 9.50
CA THR A 198 -4.03 23.33 10.21
C THR A 198 -3.83 22.78 11.62
N ILE A 199 -4.92 22.64 12.36
CA ILE A 199 -4.93 22.02 13.68
C ILE A 199 -4.98 20.49 13.64
N LEU A 200 -5.08 19.88 12.43
CA LEU A 200 -5.07 18.41 12.27
C LEU A 200 -3.81 17.81 12.87
N ARG A 201 -3.98 16.65 13.48
CA ARG A 201 -2.90 15.92 14.13
C ARG A 201 -2.95 14.45 13.71
N LYS A 202 -1.82 13.81 13.80
CA LYS A 202 -1.70 12.37 13.73
C LYS A 202 -2.59 11.71 14.77
N GLY A 203 -3.29 10.65 14.35
CA GLY A 203 -4.30 9.95 15.15
C GLY A 203 -5.72 10.54 15.04
N ASP A 204 -5.90 11.71 14.42
CA ASP A 204 -7.23 12.20 14.13
C ASP A 204 -7.91 11.30 13.09
N VAL A 205 -9.21 11.10 13.26
CA VAL A 205 -10.04 10.31 12.34
C VAL A 205 -10.94 11.26 11.57
N ILE A 206 -10.79 11.31 10.25
CA ILE A 206 -11.66 12.14 9.38
C ILE A 206 -13.00 11.44 9.23
N GLU A 207 -14.07 12.12 9.66
CA GLU A 207 -15.45 11.63 9.57
C GLU A 207 -16.16 12.14 8.33
N ARG A 208 -15.94 13.40 7.97
CA ARG A 208 -16.62 14.07 6.84
C ARG A 208 -15.67 14.94 6.03
N VAL A 209 -15.97 15.05 4.73
CA VAL A 209 -15.35 16.02 3.81
C VAL A 209 -16.46 16.77 3.11
N ASN A 210 -16.52 18.11 3.27
CA ASN A 210 -17.61 18.97 2.80
C ASN A 210 -18.99 18.41 3.19
N ASP A 211 -19.16 18.10 4.48
CA ASP A 211 -20.35 17.52 5.09
C ASP A 211 -20.75 16.11 4.57
N LYS A 212 -20.02 15.52 3.61
CA LYS A 212 -20.23 14.15 3.13
C LYS A 212 -19.48 13.16 4.01
N ILE A 213 -20.16 12.11 4.45
CA ILE A 213 -19.57 11.03 5.24
C ILE A 213 -18.42 10.37 4.48
N VAL A 214 -17.35 10.06 5.18
CA VAL A 214 -16.22 9.30 4.70
C VAL A 214 -16.48 7.81 4.94
N ILE A 215 -16.27 6.98 3.91
CA ILE A 215 -16.56 5.55 3.92
C ILE A 215 -15.30 4.73 4.23
N SER A 216 -14.15 5.21 3.76
CA SER A 216 -12.84 4.53 3.88
C SER A 216 -11.71 5.56 3.86
N ARG A 217 -10.47 5.12 4.12
CA ARG A 217 -9.28 5.98 4.02
C ARG A 217 -9.05 6.48 2.60
N VAL A 218 -9.20 5.58 1.62
CA VAL A 218 -9.09 5.92 0.19
C VAL A 218 -10.17 6.91 -0.22
N ASP A 219 -11.39 6.77 0.28
CA ASP A 219 -12.49 7.71 0.02
C ASP A 219 -12.19 9.10 0.60
N ALA A 220 -11.70 9.18 1.85
CA ALA A 220 -11.26 10.43 2.47
C ALA A 220 -10.19 11.12 1.62
N PHE A 221 -9.14 10.38 1.29
CA PHE A 221 -8.02 10.88 0.49
C PHE A 221 -8.48 11.38 -0.88
N SER A 222 -9.32 10.62 -1.56
CA SER A 222 -9.85 10.94 -2.89
C SER A 222 -10.72 12.21 -2.85
N LYS A 223 -11.64 12.30 -1.89
CA LYS A 223 -12.49 13.50 -1.70
C LYS A 223 -11.63 14.73 -1.45
N ILE A 224 -10.67 14.66 -0.52
CA ILE A 224 -9.79 15.78 -0.18
C ILE A 224 -8.94 16.19 -1.37
N LYS A 225 -8.35 15.23 -2.11
CA LYS A 225 -7.52 15.52 -3.28
C LYS A 225 -8.29 16.24 -4.38
N ASN A 226 -9.52 15.82 -4.65
CA ASN A 226 -10.30 16.29 -5.80
C ASN A 226 -11.07 17.61 -5.56
N LEU A 227 -11.00 18.16 -4.36
CA LEU A 227 -11.67 19.43 -4.02
C LEU A 227 -10.66 20.58 -3.92
N LYS A 228 -11.15 21.80 -4.22
CA LYS A 228 -10.50 23.06 -3.86
C LYS A 228 -10.95 23.43 -2.44
N ASN A 229 -10.00 23.73 -1.56
CA ASN A 229 -10.26 24.11 -0.17
C ASN A 229 -11.25 23.19 0.55
N PRO A 230 -11.00 21.86 0.61
CA PRO A 230 -11.92 20.95 1.28
C PRO A 230 -12.03 21.27 2.78
N VAL A 231 -13.26 21.17 3.30
CA VAL A 231 -13.54 21.29 4.73
C VAL A 231 -13.65 19.87 5.31
N VAL A 232 -12.82 19.56 6.30
CA VAL A 232 -12.84 18.26 6.99
C VAL A 232 -13.36 18.40 8.41
N SER A 233 -14.10 17.38 8.87
CA SER A 233 -14.51 17.21 10.26
C SER A 233 -13.91 15.95 10.83
N ILE A 234 -13.46 15.99 12.08
CA ILE A 234 -12.83 14.86 12.77
C ILE A 234 -13.78 14.24 13.81
N LYS A 235 -13.68 12.94 14.04
CA LYS A 235 -14.57 12.16 14.91
C LYS A 235 -14.62 12.67 16.36
N LYS A 236 -13.48 13.13 16.91
CA LYS A 236 -13.40 13.66 18.27
C LYS A 236 -14.14 15.00 18.46
N ASN A 237 -14.29 15.75 17.38
CA ASN A 237 -14.94 17.05 17.40
C ASN A 237 -15.66 17.30 16.07
N SER A 238 -16.77 16.63 15.87
CA SER A 238 -17.58 16.71 14.65
C SER A 238 -18.11 18.13 14.34
N LYS A 239 -18.13 19.03 15.36
CA LYS A 239 -18.49 20.43 15.19
C LYS A 239 -17.34 21.29 14.64
N SER A 240 -16.09 20.85 14.76
CA SER A 240 -14.94 21.57 14.23
C SER A 240 -14.83 21.34 12.73
N LYS A 241 -15.00 22.41 11.95
CA LYS A 241 -14.78 22.44 10.51
C LYS A 241 -13.40 23.01 10.22
N ILE A 242 -12.52 22.17 9.65
CA ILE A 242 -11.12 22.51 9.37
C ILE A 242 -10.95 22.62 7.85
N THR A 243 -10.60 23.81 7.37
CA THR A 243 -10.38 24.05 5.95
C THR A 243 -8.93 23.78 5.58
N LEU A 244 -8.71 22.96 4.56
CA LEU A 244 -7.41 22.74 3.95
C LEU A 244 -7.25 23.69 2.75
N THR A 245 -6.43 24.73 2.88
CA THR A 245 -6.22 25.72 1.79
C THR A 245 -5.35 25.10 0.69
N LYS A 246 -5.97 24.62 -0.38
CA LYS A 246 -5.28 23.95 -1.51
C LYS A 246 -6.06 24.06 -2.82
N LYS A 247 -5.33 23.90 -3.94
CA LYS A 247 -5.95 23.77 -5.28
C LYS A 247 -6.57 22.38 -5.45
N ARG A 248 -7.52 22.27 -6.39
CA ARG A 248 -8.04 20.97 -6.83
C ARG A 248 -6.90 20.12 -7.40
N GLY A 249 -6.82 18.86 -7.03
CA GLY A 249 -5.76 17.93 -7.46
C GLY A 249 -4.43 18.06 -6.71
N GLN A 250 -4.19 19.16 -5.98
CA GLN A 250 -3.01 19.34 -5.15
C GLN A 250 -3.03 18.33 -3.99
N ARG A 251 -1.86 17.80 -3.62
CA ARG A 251 -1.69 16.96 -2.42
C ARG A 251 -2.02 17.77 -1.17
N SER A 252 -2.74 17.15 -0.24
CA SER A 252 -3.07 17.80 1.04
C SER A 252 -1.95 17.70 2.07
N GLY A 253 -1.06 16.74 1.93
CA GLY A 253 -0.05 16.37 2.92
C GLY A 253 -0.54 15.39 3.99
N LEU A 254 -1.81 14.99 3.96
CA LEU A 254 -2.30 13.93 4.84
C LEU A 254 -1.79 12.57 4.37
N VAL A 255 -1.24 11.80 5.29
CA VAL A 255 -0.78 10.43 5.08
C VAL A 255 -1.71 9.47 5.82
N MET A 256 -2.24 8.49 5.10
CA MET A 256 -3.12 7.45 5.61
C MET A 256 -2.70 6.10 5.03
N ASP A 257 -3.03 5.03 5.73
CA ASP A 257 -2.91 3.69 5.15
C ASP A 257 -3.85 3.53 3.95
N TYR A 258 -3.52 2.62 3.05
CA TYR A 258 -4.37 2.29 1.91
C TYR A 258 -5.30 1.14 2.30
N ASP A 259 -6.62 1.35 2.20
CA ASP A 259 -7.63 0.31 2.39
C ASP A 259 -8.31 -0.04 1.06
N LEU A 260 -9.57 0.24 0.92
CA LEU A 260 -10.30 -0.03 -0.31
C LEU A 260 -11.10 1.18 -0.80
N GLU A 261 -11.32 1.24 -2.10
CA GLU A 261 -12.17 2.26 -2.70
C GLU A 261 -13.64 2.05 -2.34
N ALA A 262 -14.35 3.13 -2.03
CA ALA A 262 -15.77 3.08 -1.70
C ALA A 262 -16.62 2.41 -2.79
N VAL A 263 -16.22 2.57 -4.06
CA VAL A 263 -16.89 1.97 -5.22
C VAL A 263 -16.92 0.43 -5.15
N ILE A 264 -15.93 -0.19 -4.50
CA ILE A 264 -15.90 -1.65 -4.33
C ILE A 264 -17.04 -2.11 -3.40
N ILE A 265 -17.30 -1.37 -2.33
CA ILE A 265 -18.42 -1.67 -1.42
C ILE A 265 -19.76 -1.48 -2.15
N ASP A 266 -19.90 -0.41 -2.92
CA ASP A 266 -21.11 -0.14 -3.69
C ASP A 266 -21.34 -1.22 -4.75
N LYS A 267 -20.28 -1.65 -5.44
CA LYS A 267 -20.30 -2.75 -6.40
C LYS A 267 -20.74 -4.06 -5.74
N LEU A 268 -20.15 -4.40 -4.58
CA LEU A 268 -20.51 -5.59 -3.80
C LEU A 268 -22.00 -5.57 -3.44
N ILE A 269 -22.52 -4.48 -2.89
CA ILE A 269 -23.95 -4.33 -2.56
C ILE A 269 -24.83 -4.49 -3.80
N SER A 270 -24.47 -3.86 -4.90
CA SER A 270 -25.22 -3.92 -6.17
C SER A 270 -25.28 -5.35 -6.70
N LEU A 271 -24.17 -6.08 -6.69
CA LEU A 271 -24.11 -7.48 -7.16
C LEU A 271 -24.91 -8.41 -6.25
N ILE A 272 -24.88 -8.24 -4.93
CA ILE A 272 -25.71 -9.02 -4.00
C ILE A 272 -27.20 -8.80 -4.29
N LYS A 273 -27.63 -7.58 -4.59
CA LYS A 273 -29.03 -7.27 -4.98
C LYS A 273 -29.40 -7.92 -6.30
N LYS A 274 -28.52 -7.83 -7.30
CA LYS A 274 -28.72 -8.38 -8.66
C LYS A 274 -28.93 -9.88 -8.66
N HIS A 275 -28.14 -10.62 -7.90
CA HIS A 275 -28.16 -12.09 -7.96
C HIS A 275 -29.28 -12.74 -7.13
N GLN A 276 -29.91 -12.01 -6.20
CA GLN A 276 -31.00 -12.51 -5.34
C GLN A 276 -30.69 -13.84 -4.64
N VAL A 277 -29.44 -14.01 -4.21
CA VAL A 277 -28.95 -15.21 -3.50
C VAL A 277 -29.19 -15.10 -2.00
N ASN A 278 -29.21 -16.25 -1.31
CA ASN A 278 -29.39 -16.31 0.14
C ASN A 278 -28.07 -16.53 0.90
N GLU A 279 -27.10 -17.16 0.26
CA GLU A 279 -25.79 -17.44 0.83
C GLU A 279 -24.70 -16.76 0.01
N ILE A 280 -23.87 -15.99 0.69
CA ILE A 280 -22.81 -15.16 0.12
C ILE A 280 -21.51 -15.52 0.82
N ILE A 281 -20.48 -15.76 0.04
CA ILE A 281 -19.13 -16.06 0.53
C ILE A 281 -18.17 -15.00 -0.03
N LEU A 282 -17.44 -14.37 0.86
CA LEU A 282 -16.37 -13.44 0.52
C LEU A 282 -15.04 -14.15 0.76
N ILE A 283 -14.33 -14.46 -0.32
CA ILE A 283 -12.98 -15.01 -0.25
C ILE A 283 -12.00 -13.87 0.06
N THR A 284 -11.11 -14.11 1.00
CA THR A 284 -10.11 -13.13 1.41
C THR A 284 -8.80 -13.80 1.84
N SER A 285 -7.76 -13.01 1.99
CA SER A 285 -6.50 -13.43 2.61
C SER A 285 -6.49 -13.11 4.10
N LYS A 286 -5.54 -13.71 4.83
CA LYS A 286 -5.32 -13.44 6.26
C LYS A 286 -5.17 -11.94 6.55
N MET A 287 -4.43 -11.22 5.70
CA MET A 287 -4.16 -9.78 5.85
C MET A 287 -5.44 -8.92 5.80
N ALA A 288 -6.42 -9.26 4.98
CA ALA A 288 -7.60 -8.45 4.76
C ALA A 288 -8.84 -8.92 5.54
N LYS A 289 -8.77 -10.06 6.21
CA LYS A 289 -9.92 -10.72 6.85
C LYS A 289 -10.67 -9.82 7.82
N GLU A 290 -10.00 -9.27 8.81
CA GLU A 290 -10.65 -8.44 9.85
C GLU A 290 -11.35 -7.20 9.24
N MET A 291 -10.72 -6.58 8.23
CA MET A 291 -11.34 -5.45 7.52
C MET A 291 -12.59 -5.89 6.74
N ILE A 292 -12.57 -7.04 6.08
CA ILE A 292 -13.73 -7.55 5.34
C ILE A 292 -14.85 -7.96 6.31
N GLU A 293 -14.53 -8.62 7.44
CA GLU A 293 -15.48 -8.93 8.50
C GLU A 293 -16.11 -7.66 9.07
N PHE A 294 -15.32 -6.59 9.27
CA PHE A 294 -15.86 -5.29 9.70
C PHE A 294 -16.89 -4.73 8.69
N ILE A 295 -16.65 -4.87 7.38
CA ILE A 295 -17.60 -4.44 6.34
C ILE A 295 -18.87 -5.29 6.40
N VAL A 296 -18.72 -6.58 6.56
CA VAL A 296 -19.88 -7.50 6.70
C VAL A 296 -20.73 -7.11 7.90
N ASP A 297 -20.12 -6.94 9.07
CA ASP A 297 -20.82 -6.71 10.32
C ASP A 297 -21.47 -5.32 10.40
N ASN A 298 -20.80 -4.29 9.90
CA ASN A 298 -21.23 -2.89 10.08
C ASN A 298 -21.96 -2.30 8.88
N LYS A 299 -22.00 -3.01 7.73
CA LYS A 299 -22.67 -2.52 6.52
C LYS A 299 -23.56 -3.58 5.87
N LEU A 300 -23.00 -4.76 5.57
CA LEU A 300 -23.76 -5.74 4.77
C LEU A 300 -24.88 -6.39 5.57
N LYS A 301 -24.69 -6.73 6.83
CA LYS A 301 -25.74 -7.30 7.69
C LYS A 301 -26.90 -6.33 7.95
N GLU A 302 -26.62 -5.03 8.02
CA GLU A 302 -27.66 -4.00 8.12
C GLU A 302 -28.51 -3.95 6.84
N ILE A 303 -27.87 -3.96 5.67
CA ILE A 303 -28.58 -3.89 4.35
C ILE A 303 -29.28 -5.22 4.02
N PHE A 304 -28.70 -6.34 4.44
CA PHE A 304 -29.15 -7.68 4.09
C PHE A 304 -29.36 -8.59 5.33
N PRO A 305 -30.24 -8.22 6.28
CA PRO A 305 -30.34 -8.91 7.58
C PRO A 305 -30.80 -10.38 7.48
N LYS A 306 -31.39 -10.77 6.34
CA LYS A 306 -31.89 -12.13 6.12
C LYS A 306 -30.93 -13.01 5.29
N LYS A 307 -29.78 -12.46 4.84
CA LYS A 307 -28.80 -13.21 4.05
C LYS A 307 -27.71 -13.79 4.95
N LEU A 308 -27.27 -14.98 4.62
CA LEU A 308 -26.09 -15.59 5.23
C LEU A 308 -24.86 -15.07 4.49
N ILE A 309 -24.03 -14.29 5.19
CA ILE A 309 -22.80 -13.71 4.62
C ILE A 309 -21.62 -14.21 5.45
N ASN A 310 -20.72 -14.94 4.81
CA ASN A 310 -19.55 -15.53 5.44
C ASN A 310 -18.26 -15.02 4.78
N VAL A 311 -17.22 -14.86 5.58
CA VAL A 311 -15.88 -14.51 5.12
C VAL A 311 -15.02 -15.76 5.28
N ILE A 312 -14.39 -16.20 4.19
CA ILE A 312 -13.49 -17.34 4.19
C ILE A 312 -12.06 -16.83 3.94
N GLU A 313 -11.21 -17.01 4.93
CA GLU A 313 -9.78 -16.81 4.80
C GLU A 313 -9.16 -17.98 4.04
N VAL A 314 -8.42 -17.68 2.97
CA VAL A 314 -7.70 -18.68 2.19
C VAL A 314 -6.21 -18.57 2.51
N PRO A 315 -5.58 -19.62 3.06
CA PRO A 315 -4.13 -19.67 3.23
C PRO A 315 -3.43 -19.82 1.88
N ASN A 316 -2.25 -19.22 1.75
CA ASN A 316 -1.42 -19.43 0.57
C ASN A 316 -0.60 -20.71 0.76
N ASN A 317 -1.05 -21.83 0.18
CA ASN A 317 -0.33 -23.10 0.25
C ASN A 317 0.64 -23.27 -0.92
N TYR A 318 0.48 -22.49 -1.98
CA TYR A 318 1.36 -22.59 -3.16
C TYR A 318 2.76 -22.07 -2.88
N PHE A 319 2.88 -20.92 -2.25
CA PHE A 319 4.17 -20.39 -1.83
C PHE A 319 4.54 -20.78 -0.39
N GLY A 320 3.55 -21.00 0.45
CA GLY A 320 3.74 -21.25 1.88
C GLY A 320 4.37 -20.08 2.64
N GLY A 321 5.08 -20.39 3.71
CA GLY A 321 5.85 -19.44 4.50
C GLY A 321 5.00 -18.31 5.11
N SER A 322 5.46 -17.08 4.97
CA SER A 322 4.81 -15.89 5.52
C SER A 322 3.90 -15.15 4.54
N ILE A 323 3.55 -15.76 3.41
CA ILE A 323 2.72 -15.13 2.39
C ILE A 323 1.25 -15.09 2.84
N ILE A 324 0.74 -13.90 3.12
CA ILE A 324 -0.61 -13.68 3.69
C ILE A 324 -1.46 -12.67 2.89
N THR A 325 -1.04 -12.32 1.67
CA THR A 325 -1.71 -11.36 0.80
C THR A 325 -2.53 -12.08 -0.27
N ALA A 326 -3.64 -11.47 -0.73
CA ALA A 326 -4.54 -12.07 -1.69
C ALA A 326 -3.93 -12.23 -3.10
N GLY A 327 -3.08 -11.28 -3.53
CA GLY A 327 -2.56 -11.26 -4.90
C GLY A 327 -1.65 -12.44 -5.30
N LEU A 328 -1.26 -13.27 -4.34
CA LEU A 328 -0.45 -14.47 -4.57
C LEU A 328 -1.22 -15.78 -4.29
N LEU A 329 -2.53 -15.71 -4.06
CA LEU A 329 -3.38 -16.90 -3.96
C LEU A 329 -3.58 -17.55 -5.33
N THR A 330 -3.79 -18.86 -5.33
CA THR A 330 -4.12 -19.62 -6.53
C THR A 330 -5.57 -20.11 -6.51
N VAL A 331 -6.10 -20.43 -7.68
CA VAL A 331 -7.41 -21.09 -7.82
C VAL A 331 -7.45 -22.38 -7.01
N GLU A 332 -6.35 -23.11 -6.96
CA GLU A 332 -6.22 -24.35 -6.19
C GLU A 332 -6.30 -24.11 -4.68
N ASP A 333 -5.64 -23.07 -4.14
CA ASP A 333 -5.77 -22.67 -2.73
C ASP A 333 -7.23 -22.40 -2.37
N ILE A 334 -7.93 -21.63 -3.21
CA ILE A 334 -9.33 -21.27 -3.01
C ILE A 334 -10.22 -22.55 -3.06
N ILE A 335 -10.02 -23.40 -4.04
CA ILE A 335 -10.77 -24.66 -4.16
C ILE A 335 -10.59 -25.54 -2.92
N ASN A 336 -9.37 -25.65 -2.42
CA ASN A 336 -9.07 -26.50 -1.27
C ASN A 336 -9.70 -25.95 0.01
N GLU A 337 -9.79 -24.64 0.15
CA GLU A 337 -10.44 -24.04 1.31
C GLU A 337 -11.97 -24.13 1.23
N ILE A 338 -12.56 -23.88 0.05
CA ILE A 338 -14.00 -24.00 -0.14
C ILE A 338 -14.48 -25.45 0.08
N LYS A 339 -13.68 -26.49 -0.24
CA LYS A 339 -14.04 -27.89 0.06
C LYS A 339 -14.27 -28.17 1.54
N LYS A 340 -13.62 -27.43 2.43
CA LYS A 340 -13.78 -27.57 3.88
C LYS A 340 -15.05 -26.88 4.38
N TYR A 341 -15.64 -26.02 3.55
CA TYR A 341 -16.80 -25.23 3.93
C TYR A 341 -18.10 -26.00 3.68
N GLU A 342 -18.92 -26.13 4.72
CA GLU A 342 -20.25 -26.72 4.64
C GLU A 342 -21.28 -25.69 4.21
N PHE A 343 -21.71 -25.79 2.96
CA PHE A 343 -22.76 -24.91 2.43
C PHE A 343 -24.12 -25.19 3.09
N LYS A 344 -24.76 -24.17 3.61
CA LYS A 344 -26.05 -24.30 4.33
C LYS A 344 -27.26 -24.26 3.41
N ASN A 345 -27.16 -23.67 2.23
CA ASN A 345 -28.25 -23.51 1.28
C ASN A 345 -27.95 -24.20 -0.06
N SER A 346 -28.83 -25.05 -0.54
CA SER A 346 -28.57 -25.91 -1.71
C SER A 346 -28.64 -25.20 -3.07
N ASN A 347 -29.34 -24.06 -3.23
CA ASN A 347 -29.76 -23.64 -4.56
C ASN A 347 -29.45 -22.23 -5.04
N LYS A 348 -28.85 -21.34 -4.27
CA LYS A 348 -28.48 -19.98 -4.76
C LYS A 348 -27.32 -19.40 -3.96
N ARG A 349 -26.12 -19.68 -4.41
CA ARG A 349 -24.88 -19.23 -3.77
C ARG A 349 -24.12 -18.26 -4.64
N LEU A 350 -23.44 -17.32 -4.03
CA LEU A 350 -22.59 -16.36 -4.70
C LEU A 350 -21.25 -16.25 -3.97
N ILE A 351 -20.17 -16.46 -4.68
CA ILE A 351 -18.81 -16.32 -4.17
C ILE A 351 -18.20 -15.08 -4.79
N PHE A 352 -17.64 -14.22 -3.96
CA PHE A 352 -16.85 -13.08 -4.39
C PHE A 352 -15.35 -13.39 -4.26
N LEU A 353 -14.62 -13.14 -5.32
CA LEU A 353 -13.17 -13.31 -5.38
C LEU A 353 -12.47 -11.94 -5.51
N PRO A 354 -11.33 -11.73 -4.84
CA PRO A 354 -10.52 -10.53 -5.04
C PRO A 354 -9.92 -10.48 -6.45
N SER A 355 -10.13 -9.37 -7.17
CA SER A 355 -9.61 -9.20 -8.55
C SER A 355 -8.08 -9.27 -8.63
N VAL A 356 -7.39 -8.88 -7.56
CA VAL A 356 -5.92 -8.89 -7.49
C VAL A 356 -5.29 -10.28 -7.68
N ILE A 357 -6.08 -11.37 -7.57
CA ILE A 357 -5.63 -12.75 -7.79
C ILE A 357 -5.43 -13.04 -9.28
N PHE A 358 -6.15 -12.35 -10.15
CA PHE A 358 -6.30 -12.72 -11.55
C PHE A 358 -5.73 -11.66 -12.49
N ASP A 359 -5.20 -12.12 -13.62
CA ASP A 359 -4.84 -11.27 -14.74
C ASP A 359 -6.09 -10.77 -15.52
N ASP A 360 -5.85 -9.99 -16.58
CA ASP A 360 -6.92 -9.46 -17.45
C ASP A 360 -7.74 -10.56 -18.17
N TYR A 361 -7.27 -11.80 -18.19
CA TYR A 361 -7.94 -12.96 -18.77
C TYR A 361 -8.66 -13.82 -17.72
N GLY A 362 -8.62 -13.42 -16.44
CA GLY A 362 -9.23 -14.16 -15.33
C GLY A 362 -8.43 -15.37 -14.88
N LYS A 363 -7.13 -15.38 -15.14
CA LYS A 363 -6.21 -16.45 -14.74
C LYS A 363 -5.35 -16.06 -13.56
N ASP A 364 -5.14 -16.99 -12.64
CA ASP A 364 -4.19 -16.84 -11.55
C ASP A 364 -2.74 -16.98 -12.03
N LEU A 365 -1.78 -16.84 -11.13
CA LEU A 365 -0.36 -16.93 -11.46
C LEU A 365 0.11 -18.32 -11.96
N LYS A 366 -0.70 -19.38 -11.79
CA LYS A 366 -0.48 -20.71 -12.39
C LYS A 366 -1.15 -20.85 -13.76
N GLY A 367 -1.88 -19.82 -14.23
CA GLY A 367 -2.64 -19.85 -15.46
C GLY A 367 -4.01 -20.55 -15.35
N GLN A 368 -4.48 -20.87 -14.13
CA GLN A 368 -5.79 -21.47 -13.89
C GLN A 368 -6.90 -20.41 -13.93
N ASP A 369 -8.01 -20.72 -14.62
CA ASP A 369 -9.17 -19.83 -14.76
C ASP A 369 -10.08 -19.92 -13.52
N TYR A 370 -10.48 -18.77 -12.96
CA TYR A 370 -11.41 -18.72 -11.82
C TYR A 370 -12.74 -19.46 -12.06
N LYS A 371 -13.15 -19.63 -13.32
CA LYS A 371 -14.36 -20.38 -13.70
C LYS A 371 -14.30 -21.86 -13.32
N GLU A 372 -13.11 -22.40 -13.05
CA GLU A 372 -12.98 -23.77 -12.52
C GLU A 372 -13.63 -23.91 -11.15
N ILE A 373 -13.57 -22.87 -10.30
CA ILE A 373 -14.26 -22.82 -9.01
C ILE A 373 -15.78 -22.90 -9.22
N ALA A 374 -16.30 -22.08 -10.17
CA ALA A 374 -17.74 -22.07 -10.48
C ALA A 374 -18.26 -23.45 -10.91
N LYS A 375 -17.52 -24.12 -11.81
CA LYS A 375 -17.87 -25.46 -12.30
C LYS A 375 -17.83 -26.51 -11.20
N LYS A 376 -16.81 -26.45 -10.34
CA LYS A 376 -16.58 -27.47 -9.31
C LYS A 376 -17.62 -27.47 -8.20
N PHE A 377 -18.11 -26.30 -7.81
CA PHE A 377 -19.02 -26.14 -6.68
C PHE A 377 -20.45 -25.76 -7.07
N ASP A 378 -20.76 -25.67 -8.39
CA ASP A 378 -22.04 -25.21 -8.92
C ASP A 378 -22.53 -23.92 -8.26
N VAL A 379 -21.66 -22.89 -8.32
CA VAL A 379 -21.86 -21.57 -7.69
C VAL A 379 -21.71 -20.46 -8.70
N LYS A 380 -22.35 -19.32 -8.43
CA LYS A 380 -22.06 -18.07 -9.15
C LYS A 380 -20.81 -17.43 -8.58
N ILE A 381 -19.99 -16.83 -9.45
CA ILE A 381 -18.79 -16.08 -9.06
C ILE A 381 -18.86 -14.66 -9.58
N GLU A 382 -18.46 -13.72 -8.75
CA GLU A 382 -18.19 -12.33 -9.11
C GLU A 382 -16.79 -11.94 -8.63
N ILE A 383 -16.11 -11.12 -9.43
CA ILE A 383 -14.77 -10.60 -9.13
C ILE A 383 -14.88 -9.13 -8.70
N LEU A 384 -14.25 -8.81 -7.56
CA LEU A 384 -14.31 -7.49 -6.93
C LEU A 384 -12.95 -6.79 -6.95
#